data_7305ff63664e6d32f4d3fd82069cc687
#
_entry.id   7305ff63664e6d32f4d3fd82069cc687
#
_cell.length_a   1.000
_cell.length_b   1.000
_cell.length_c   1.000
_cell.angle_alpha   90.00
_cell.angle_beta   90.00
_cell.angle_gamma   90.00
#
_symmetry.space_group_name_H-M   'P 1'
#
loop_
_entity.id
_entity.type
_entity.pdbx_description
1 polymer ?
#
loop_
_entity_poly.entity_id
_entity_poly.type
_entity_poly.pdbx_seq_one_letter_code
_entity_poly.pdbx_strand_id
1 'polypeptide(L)'
;RSLTDVRVIFRALPTYGNNMHFGSRLAFGPDGNLYITLGERSDAPMRRYAQQLDAHLGKIVRIRPDGSVPGDNPFVGQAGAQPEIWTIGHRNLQAAAFDPQGRFWVVEHGTNGGDELNLIQRGRNYGWPLQAYGEEYSGAPIPNATTTRAGMEQPVYYWDPVIAPSGAQFYTGSAFPAWRNNLFVGALKEMRLVRLVIENNRVTGEEHLLVDRGQRVRDVRQGPDGALYIVTDQENGEL
;
A
#
# COMPACT_ATOMS: atom_id res chain seq x y z
N ARG A 1 30.73 1.70 6.81
CA ARG A 1 30.12 2.92 6.22
C ARG A 1 29.31 3.60 7.30
N SER A 2 29.38 4.94 7.41
CA SER A 2 28.60 5.76 8.32
C SER A 2 27.63 6.64 7.54
N LEU A 3 26.48 6.96 8.13
CA LEU A 3 25.57 7.99 7.62
C LEU A 3 26.08 9.36 8.05
N THR A 4 26.04 10.33 7.15
CA THR A 4 26.36 11.75 7.41
C THR A 4 25.12 12.58 7.13
N ASP A 5 25.01 13.76 7.74
CA ASP A 5 23.94 14.75 7.51
C ASP A 5 22.51 14.17 7.70
N VAL A 6 22.35 13.30 8.69
CA VAL A 6 21.06 12.68 9.02
C VAL A 6 20.08 13.75 9.50
N ARG A 7 18.95 13.89 8.78
CA ARG A 7 17.86 14.80 9.16
C ARG A 7 16.51 14.15 9.02
N VAL A 8 15.56 14.57 9.86
CA VAL A 8 14.16 14.17 9.71
C VAL A 8 13.50 15.08 8.69
N ILE A 9 12.95 14.50 7.61
CA ILE A 9 12.29 15.24 6.53
C ILE A 9 10.75 15.15 6.60
N PHE A 10 10.19 14.23 7.39
CA PHE A 10 8.75 14.08 7.59
C PHE A 10 8.45 13.46 8.96
N ARG A 11 7.34 13.87 9.58
CA ARG A 11 6.77 13.27 10.79
C ARG A 11 5.27 13.09 10.63
N ALA A 12 4.80 11.85 10.78
CA ALA A 12 3.37 11.57 10.77
C ALA A 12 2.69 12.06 12.06
N LEU A 13 1.54 12.74 11.91
CA LEU A 13 0.75 13.30 13.01
C LEU A 13 -0.71 12.85 12.89
N PRO A 14 -1.42 12.67 14.02
CA PRO A 14 -0.90 12.66 15.38
C PRO A 14 -0.06 11.41 15.67
N THR A 15 0.77 11.46 16.71
CA THR A 15 1.41 10.26 17.25
C THR A 15 0.39 9.42 18.01
N TYR A 16 0.53 8.09 17.95
CA TYR A 16 -0.35 7.17 18.68
C TYR A 16 0.43 5.96 19.19
N GLY A 17 0.25 5.64 20.45
CA GLY A 17 1.05 4.66 21.18
C GLY A 17 0.56 3.23 21.02
N ASN A 18 0.59 2.69 19.80
CA ASN A 18 0.40 1.25 19.54
C ASN A 18 1.44 0.71 18.56
N ASN A 19 1.45 -0.59 18.29
CA ASN A 19 2.40 -1.29 17.45
C ASN A 19 1.77 -1.87 16.15
N MET A 20 0.63 -1.35 15.72
CA MET A 20 -0.11 -1.86 14.56
C MET A 20 -0.32 -0.79 13.48
N HIS A 21 -0.52 -1.23 12.25
CA HIS A 21 -0.88 -0.45 11.06
C HIS A 21 -0.02 0.80 10.86
N PHE A 22 1.28 0.60 10.73
CA PHE A 22 2.20 1.70 10.41
C PHE A 22 2.18 2.11 8.93
N GLY A 23 1.82 1.18 8.04
CA GLY A 23 2.07 1.35 6.60
C GLY A 23 3.57 1.33 6.32
N SER A 24 4.16 2.51 6.08
CA SER A 24 5.62 2.78 6.02
C SER A 24 6.32 2.36 4.73
N ARG A 25 5.63 2.15 3.63
CA ARG A 25 6.28 1.97 2.33
C ARG A 25 6.69 3.32 1.75
N LEU A 26 7.90 3.34 1.19
CA LEU A 26 8.48 4.50 0.52
C LEU A 26 8.63 4.20 -0.96
N ALA A 27 8.19 5.13 -1.83
CA ALA A 27 8.35 5.02 -3.27
C ALA A 27 8.69 6.39 -3.88
N PHE A 28 9.77 6.47 -4.65
CA PHE A 28 10.03 7.65 -5.49
C PHE A 28 9.20 7.56 -6.76
N GLY A 29 8.44 8.60 -7.02
CA GLY A 29 7.67 8.73 -8.25
C GLY A 29 8.51 9.20 -9.43
N PRO A 30 8.00 9.04 -10.67
CA PRO A 30 8.66 9.55 -11.87
C PRO A 30 8.78 11.08 -11.87
N ASP A 31 8.02 11.77 -11.02
CA ASP A 31 8.09 13.21 -10.77
C ASP A 31 9.19 13.62 -9.79
N GLY A 32 10.01 12.66 -9.33
CA GLY A 32 11.11 12.87 -8.38
C GLY A 32 10.67 13.12 -6.94
N ASN A 33 9.38 13.05 -6.62
CA ASN A 33 8.88 13.20 -5.26
C ASN A 33 8.83 11.86 -4.52
N LEU A 34 8.86 11.92 -3.19
CA LEU A 34 8.74 10.77 -2.30
C LEU A 34 7.29 10.60 -1.86
N TYR A 35 6.74 9.42 -2.12
CA TYR A 35 5.44 8.99 -1.65
C TYR A 35 5.61 8.06 -0.44
N ILE A 36 4.88 8.34 0.63
CA ILE A 36 4.96 7.62 1.90
C ILE A 36 3.57 7.09 2.25
N THR A 37 3.43 5.80 2.47
CA THR A 37 2.17 5.19 2.87
C THR A 37 2.08 5.12 4.40
N LEU A 38 0.93 5.49 4.95
CA LEU A 38 0.70 5.61 6.39
C LEU A 38 -0.58 4.89 6.79
N GLY A 39 -0.46 3.92 7.68
CA GLY A 39 -1.61 3.20 8.24
C GLY A 39 -2.40 4.02 9.27
N GLU A 40 -3.62 3.59 9.56
CA GLU A 40 -4.54 4.29 10.47
C GLU A 40 -4.43 3.85 11.94
N ARG A 41 -3.45 2.99 12.26
CA ARG A 41 -3.10 2.53 13.62
C ARG A 41 -4.07 1.54 14.25
N SER A 42 -4.96 0.88 13.46
CA SER A 42 -5.82 -0.25 13.82
C SER A 42 -6.97 0.03 14.80
N ASP A 43 -6.71 0.73 15.91
CA ASP A 43 -7.69 0.91 16.97
C ASP A 43 -8.95 1.63 16.48
N ALA A 44 -10.12 1.17 16.91
CA ALA A 44 -11.41 1.65 16.42
C ALA A 44 -11.56 3.20 16.49
N PRO A 45 -11.11 3.91 17.55
CA PRO A 45 -11.15 5.37 17.59
C PRO A 45 -10.26 6.05 16.56
N MET A 46 -9.20 5.37 16.08
CA MET A 46 -8.22 5.93 15.14
C MET A 46 -8.67 5.81 13.69
N ARG A 47 -9.54 4.85 13.35
CA ARG A 47 -10.05 4.62 11.99
C ARG A 47 -10.64 5.88 11.34
N ARG A 48 -11.31 6.74 12.12
CA ARG A 48 -11.89 7.99 11.64
C ARG A 48 -10.89 8.92 10.96
N TYR A 49 -9.64 8.90 11.43
CA TYR A 49 -8.59 9.77 10.88
C TYR A 49 -8.29 9.44 9.42
N ALA A 50 -8.57 8.22 8.93
CA ALA A 50 -8.42 7.90 7.52
C ALA A 50 -9.26 8.82 6.61
N GLN A 51 -10.39 9.36 7.11
CA GLN A 51 -11.28 10.28 6.40
C GLN A 51 -11.04 11.77 6.72
N GLN A 52 -10.22 12.09 7.71
CA GLN A 52 -9.97 13.47 8.14
C GLN A 52 -8.71 14.03 7.48
N LEU A 53 -8.73 15.30 7.09
CA LEU A 53 -7.59 15.95 6.41
C LEU A 53 -6.58 16.57 7.38
N ASP A 54 -6.91 16.71 8.65
CA ASP A 54 -6.04 17.28 9.69
C ASP A 54 -5.03 16.28 10.27
N ALA A 55 -5.02 15.05 9.78
CA ALA A 55 -4.17 13.96 10.24
C ALA A 55 -3.54 13.18 9.08
N HIS A 56 -2.33 12.63 9.30
CA HIS A 56 -1.64 11.78 8.33
C HIS A 56 -2.02 10.29 8.40
N LEU A 57 -2.81 9.88 9.39
CA LEU A 57 -3.17 8.48 9.59
C LEU A 57 -4.14 7.98 8.51
N GLY A 58 -3.84 6.81 7.93
CA GLY A 58 -4.61 6.23 6.82
C GLY A 58 -4.52 7.06 5.53
N LYS A 59 -3.30 7.49 5.19
CA LYS A 59 -3.02 8.38 4.06
C LYS A 59 -1.87 7.87 3.20
N ILE A 60 -1.82 8.37 1.99
CA ILE A 60 -0.57 8.52 1.26
C ILE A 60 -0.20 10.00 1.32
N VAL A 61 1.04 10.31 1.64
CA VAL A 61 1.58 11.66 1.58
C VAL A 61 2.65 11.76 0.49
N ARG A 62 2.81 12.94 -0.10
CA ARG A 62 3.81 13.23 -1.13
C ARG A 62 4.61 14.47 -0.73
N ILE A 63 5.92 14.30 -0.66
CA ILE A 63 6.88 15.35 -0.31
C ILE A 63 8.04 15.39 -1.31
N ARG A 64 8.77 16.49 -1.35
CA ARG A 64 10.06 16.54 -2.05
C ARG A 64 11.15 15.80 -1.24
N PRO A 65 12.27 15.42 -1.87
CA PRO A 65 13.38 14.75 -1.15
C PRO A 65 13.97 15.57 0.00
N ASP A 66 13.80 16.88 -0.01
CA ASP A 66 14.22 17.77 1.07
C ASP A 66 13.22 17.92 2.22
N GLY A 67 12.02 17.29 2.08
CA GLY A 67 10.91 17.33 3.01
C GLY A 67 9.91 18.46 2.76
N SER A 68 10.16 19.35 1.79
CA SER A 68 9.21 20.41 1.46
C SER A 68 7.98 19.87 0.72
N VAL A 69 6.86 20.59 0.86
CA VAL A 69 5.58 20.21 0.24
C VAL A 69 5.54 20.66 -1.22
N PRO A 70 5.25 19.78 -2.19
CA PRO A 70 4.95 20.21 -3.56
C PRO A 70 3.70 21.07 -3.63
N GLY A 71 3.78 22.21 -4.32
CA GLY A 71 2.67 23.18 -4.41
C GLY A 71 1.45 22.67 -5.19
N ASP A 72 1.60 21.57 -5.92
CA ASP A 72 0.54 20.88 -6.67
C ASP A 72 -0.08 19.71 -5.91
N ASN A 73 0.23 19.51 -4.61
CA ASN A 73 -0.52 18.54 -3.80
C ASN A 73 -1.99 18.94 -3.69
N PRO A 74 -2.91 17.95 -3.64
CA PRO A 74 -4.35 18.21 -3.81
C PRO A 74 -4.98 19.08 -2.72
N PHE A 75 -4.42 19.11 -1.52
CA PHE A 75 -4.99 19.80 -0.37
C PHE A 75 -4.17 21.03 0.09
N VAL A 76 -3.18 21.45 -0.71
CA VAL A 76 -2.43 22.70 -0.44
C VAL A 76 -3.38 23.89 -0.46
N GLY A 77 -3.29 24.73 0.59
CA GLY A 77 -4.14 25.91 0.75
C GLY A 77 -5.54 25.63 1.31
N GLN A 78 -5.92 24.37 1.51
CA GLN A 78 -7.18 24.05 2.19
C GLN A 78 -7.02 24.20 3.70
N ALA A 79 -7.84 25.07 4.29
CA ALA A 79 -7.81 25.31 5.74
C ALA A 79 -8.06 24.03 6.54
N GLY A 80 -7.23 23.75 7.53
CA GLY A 80 -7.33 22.56 8.38
C GLY A 80 -6.82 21.26 7.77
N ALA A 81 -6.32 21.27 6.52
CA ALA A 81 -5.73 20.09 5.89
C ALA A 81 -4.20 20.06 6.06
N GLN A 82 -3.65 18.86 6.21
CA GLN A 82 -2.22 18.63 6.10
C GLN A 82 -1.82 18.69 4.62
N PRO A 83 -0.95 19.62 4.22
CA PRO A 83 -0.67 19.88 2.80
C PRO A 83 0.15 18.77 2.11
N GLU A 84 0.78 17.86 2.87
CA GLU A 84 1.50 16.70 2.35
C GLU A 84 0.56 15.62 1.81
N ILE A 85 -0.71 15.61 2.18
CA ILE A 85 -1.65 14.54 1.82
C ILE A 85 -1.82 14.47 0.31
N TRP A 86 -1.65 13.24 -0.22
CA TRP A 86 -1.91 12.88 -1.61
C TRP A 86 -3.25 12.20 -1.81
N THR A 87 -3.59 11.22 -0.93
CA THR A 87 -4.87 10.49 -0.91
C THR A 87 -5.30 10.16 0.51
N ILE A 88 -6.58 9.87 0.70
CA ILE A 88 -7.21 9.57 1.97
C ILE A 88 -7.97 8.24 1.94
N GLY A 89 -8.42 7.76 3.08
CA GLY A 89 -9.32 6.62 3.18
C GLY A 89 -8.62 5.26 3.09
N HIS A 90 -7.39 5.17 3.59
CA HIS A 90 -6.61 3.94 3.63
C HIS A 90 -6.60 3.30 5.01
N ARG A 91 -6.45 1.97 5.04
CA ARG A 91 -6.33 1.20 6.27
C ARG A 91 -4.88 0.93 6.65
N ASN A 92 -4.20 0.07 5.91
CA ASN A 92 -2.83 -0.33 6.22
C ASN A 92 -2.09 -0.75 4.94
N LEU A 93 -1.51 0.21 4.26
CA LEU A 93 -0.83 0.03 3.00
C LEU A 93 0.54 -0.62 3.22
N GLN A 94 0.77 -1.79 2.65
CA GLN A 94 1.99 -2.59 2.83
C GLN A 94 2.92 -2.55 1.63
N ALA A 95 2.39 -2.30 0.44
CA ALA A 95 3.18 -2.13 -0.77
C ALA A 95 2.80 -0.85 -1.51
N ALA A 96 3.80 -0.28 -2.18
CA ALA A 96 3.64 0.84 -3.08
C ALA A 96 4.67 0.72 -4.20
N ALA A 97 4.23 0.75 -5.45
CA ALA A 97 5.07 0.61 -6.62
C ALA A 97 4.54 1.44 -7.80
N PHE A 98 5.46 2.00 -8.57
CA PHE A 98 5.12 2.58 -9.86
C PHE A 98 5.27 1.52 -10.95
N ASP A 99 4.29 1.44 -11.85
CA ASP A 99 4.41 0.61 -13.02
C ASP A 99 5.28 1.27 -14.11
N PRO A 100 5.63 0.55 -15.19
CA PRO A 100 6.45 1.12 -16.27
C PRO A 100 5.82 2.31 -17.00
N GLN A 101 4.51 2.55 -16.83
CA GLN A 101 3.81 3.71 -17.36
C GLN A 101 3.78 4.90 -16.38
N GLY A 102 4.41 4.75 -15.22
CA GLY A 102 4.46 5.78 -14.18
C GLY A 102 3.18 5.89 -13.36
N ARG A 103 2.27 4.91 -13.40
CA ARG A 103 1.06 4.86 -12.59
C ARG A 103 1.38 4.29 -11.21
N PHE A 104 0.79 4.84 -10.17
CA PHE A 104 1.07 4.48 -8.80
C PHE A 104 0.07 3.44 -8.29
N TRP A 105 0.57 2.32 -7.81
CA TRP A 105 -0.20 1.19 -7.31
C TRP A 105 0.16 0.91 -5.86
N VAL A 106 -0.83 0.58 -5.06
CA VAL A 106 -0.64 0.17 -3.67
C VAL A 106 -1.42 -1.08 -3.34
N VAL A 107 -0.92 -1.85 -2.38
CA VAL A 107 -1.63 -3.00 -1.83
C VAL A 107 -1.78 -2.78 -0.34
N GLU A 108 -2.97 -3.00 0.18
CA GLU A 108 -3.28 -2.77 1.58
C GLU A 108 -4.08 -3.91 2.23
N HIS A 109 -3.92 -4.03 3.54
CA HIS A 109 -4.66 -5.02 4.32
C HIS A 109 -6.10 -4.59 4.53
N GLY A 110 -7.03 -5.52 4.26
CA GLY A 110 -8.39 -5.51 4.76
C GLY A 110 -8.48 -5.90 6.23
N THR A 111 -9.67 -6.29 6.64
CA THR A 111 -9.95 -6.82 7.98
C THR A 111 -10.01 -8.36 7.93
N ASN A 112 -11.15 -8.97 8.22
CA ASN A 112 -11.41 -10.36 7.91
C ASN A 112 -12.07 -10.40 6.52
N GLY A 113 -11.25 -10.48 5.47
CA GLY A 113 -11.61 -10.24 4.07
C GLY A 113 -11.21 -8.85 3.57
N GLY A 114 -11.14 -8.68 2.23
CA GLY A 114 -11.00 -7.41 1.57
C GLY A 114 -9.60 -6.79 1.62
N ASP A 115 -8.52 -7.58 1.51
CA ASP A 115 -7.22 -7.02 1.11
C ASP A 115 -7.35 -6.43 -0.30
N GLU A 116 -6.72 -5.29 -0.58
CA GLU A 116 -7.00 -4.53 -1.79
C GLU A 116 -5.76 -4.21 -2.61
N LEU A 117 -5.91 -4.24 -3.94
CA LEU A 117 -5.01 -3.60 -4.90
C LEU A 117 -5.68 -2.34 -5.44
N ASN A 118 -5.06 -1.20 -5.22
CA ASN A 118 -5.57 0.11 -5.58
C ASN A 118 -4.67 0.81 -6.62
N LEU A 119 -5.27 1.39 -7.68
CA LEU A 119 -4.64 2.34 -8.58
C LEU A 119 -4.81 3.75 -8.02
N ILE A 120 -3.70 4.37 -7.62
CA ILE A 120 -3.73 5.63 -6.87
C ILE A 120 -3.84 6.84 -7.79
N GLN A 121 -4.83 7.68 -7.52
CA GLN A 121 -5.08 8.94 -8.21
C GLN A 121 -5.05 10.11 -7.21
N ARG A 122 -4.50 11.23 -7.66
CA ARG A 122 -4.37 12.46 -6.89
C ARG A 122 -5.70 12.92 -6.26
N GLY A 123 -5.72 13.16 -4.95
CA GLY A 123 -6.85 13.73 -4.22
C GLY A 123 -8.03 12.79 -3.99
N ARG A 124 -7.91 11.51 -4.32
CA ARG A 124 -9.00 10.54 -4.19
C ARG A 124 -9.11 9.96 -2.79
N ASN A 125 -10.31 9.47 -2.49
CA ASN A 125 -10.68 8.79 -1.24
C ASN A 125 -10.89 7.29 -1.51
N TYR A 126 -10.15 6.43 -0.80
CA TYR A 126 -10.19 4.97 -0.96
C TYR A 126 -11.09 4.27 0.06
N GLY A 127 -11.87 5.02 0.78
CA GLY A 127 -13.11 4.60 1.45
C GLY A 127 -12.99 4.17 2.90
N TRP A 128 -11.86 3.58 3.34
CA TRP A 128 -11.76 3.11 4.73
C TRP A 128 -12.05 4.21 5.77
N PRO A 129 -12.83 3.96 6.83
CA PRO A 129 -13.57 2.73 7.19
C PRO A 129 -15.02 2.70 6.68
N LEU A 130 -15.44 3.61 5.81
CA LEU A 130 -16.81 3.76 5.33
C LEU A 130 -17.12 2.89 4.11
N GLN A 131 -16.08 2.40 3.44
CA GLN A 131 -16.14 1.42 2.36
C GLN A 131 -15.16 0.30 2.68
N ALA A 132 -15.59 -0.96 2.62
CA ALA A 132 -14.76 -2.13 2.86
C ALA A 132 -15.44 -3.39 2.31
N TYR A 133 -14.62 -4.40 1.97
CA TYR A 133 -15.08 -5.71 1.48
C TYR A 133 -15.00 -6.82 2.53
N GLY A 134 -14.42 -6.53 3.69
CA GLY A 134 -14.34 -7.48 4.81
C GLY A 134 -15.29 -7.15 5.95
N GLU A 135 -15.17 -7.90 7.02
CA GLU A 135 -15.88 -7.75 8.28
C GLU A 135 -14.91 -7.60 9.45
N GLU A 136 -15.38 -7.25 10.65
CA GLU A 136 -14.55 -7.23 11.84
C GLU A 136 -14.01 -8.64 12.17
N TYR A 137 -12.89 -8.72 12.86
CA TYR A 137 -12.32 -10.02 13.28
C TYR A 137 -13.23 -10.83 14.19
N SER A 138 -14.27 -10.21 14.75
CA SER A 138 -15.34 -10.87 15.50
C SER A 138 -16.42 -11.51 14.60
N GLY A 139 -16.38 -11.29 13.29
CA GLY A 139 -17.43 -11.66 12.34
C GLY A 139 -18.58 -10.63 12.26
N ALA A 140 -18.52 -9.53 13.00
CA ALA A 140 -19.51 -8.48 12.90
C ALA A 140 -19.25 -7.57 11.69
N PRO A 141 -20.29 -6.96 11.08
CA PRO A 141 -20.11 -5.95 10.06
C PRO A 141 -19.26 -4.76 10.55
N ILE A 142 -18.40 -4.21 9.69
CA ILE A 142 -17.70 -2.96 10.00
C ILE A 142 -18.72 -1.84 10.12
N PRO A 143 -18.73 -1.07 11.23
CA PRO A 143 -19.74 -0.07 11.48
C PRO A 143 -19.83 0.98 10.36
N ASN A 144 -21.04 1.16 9.80
CA ASN A 144 -21.35 2.11 8.73
C ASN A 144 -20.62 1.85 7.39
N ALA A 145 -19.92 0.72 7.21
CA ALA A 145 -19.28 0.36 5.96
C ALA A 145 -20.30 -0.19 4.96
N THR A 146 -20.03 0.10 3.70
CA THR A 146 -20.68 -0.51 2.52
C THR A 146 -19.61 -0.96 1.55
N THR A 147 -19.91 -1.85 0.61
CA THR A 147 -18.94 -2.26 -0.41
C THR A 147 -18.71 -1.17 -1.46
N THR A 148 -19.65 -0.27 -1.62
CA THR A 148 -19.55 0.87 -2.55
C THR A 148 -20.12 2.14 -1.93
N ARG A 149 -19.48 3.29 -2.16
CA ARG A 149 -19.98 4.60 -1.69
C ARG A 149 -19.63 5.68 -2.69
N ALA A 150 -20.58 6.58 -2.96
CA ALA A 150 -20.36 7.72 -3.87
C ALA A 150 -19.19 8.59 -3.38
N GLY A 151 -18.30 8.97 -4.31
CA GLY A 151 -17.11 9.78 -4.03
C GLY A 151 -15.93 9.00 -3.45
N MET A 152 -16.02 7.67 -3.39
CA MET A 152 -14.94 6.77 -2.98
C MET A 152 -14.55 5.86 -4.12
N GLU A 153 -13.23 5.64 -4.25
CA GLU A 153 -12.68 4.78 -5.30
C GLU A 153 -12.86 3.31 -4.95
N GLN A 154 -13.11 2.51 -5.97
CA GLN A 154 -13.15 1.06 -5.85
C GLN A 154 -11.76 0.48 -6.04
N PRO A 155 -11.38 -0.59 -5.31
CA PRO A 155 -10.17 -1.32 -5.60
C PRO A 155 -10.22 -1.91 -7.02
N VAL A 156 -9.06 -1.96 -7.67
CA VAL A 156 -8.92 -2.65 -8.96
C VAL A 156 -9.10 -4.16 -8.80
N TYR A 157 -8.69 -4.66 -7.63
CA TYR A 157 -8.80 -6.06 -7.25
C TYR A 157 -8.86 -6.17 -5.72
N TYR A 158 -9.55 -7.19 -5.20
CA TYR A 158 -9.52 -7.49 -3.77
C TYR A 158 -9.47 -9.00 -3.54
N TRP A 159 -8.93 -9.39 -2.39
CA TRP A 159 -8.85 -10.78 -1.96
C TRP A 159 -9.81 -11.04 -0.81
N ASP A 160 -10.64 -12.06 -0.98
CA ASP A 160 -11.48 -12.63 0.06
C ASP A 160 -11.54 -14.16 -0.13
N PRO A 161 -10.92 -14.94 0.75
CA PRO A 161 -10.25 -14.55 2.00
C PRO A 161 -8.96 -13.74 1.81
N VAL A 162 -8.53 -13.03 2.86
CA VAL A 162 -7.31 -12.23 2.87
C VAL A 162 -6.05 -13.05 2.64
N ILE A 163 -5.10 -12.53 1.87
CA ILE A 163 -3.76 -13.08 1.69
C ILE A 163 -2.73 -12.49 2.67
N ALA A 164 -3.07 -11.40 3.37
CA ALA A 164 -2.18 -10.53 4.13
C ALA A 164 -0.99 -10.07 3.27
N PRO A 165 -1.21 -9.18 2.29
CA PRO A 165 -0.18 -8.74 1.35
C PRO A 165 0.97 -8.03 2.06
N SER A 166 2.15 -8.13 1.48
CA SER A 166 3.37 -7.50 1.98
C SER A 166 4.04 -6.62 0.91
N GLY A 167 5.31 -6.81 0.60
CA GLY A 167 5.96 -6.07 -0.47
C GLY A 167 5.44 -6.43 -1.85
N ALA A 168 5.56 -5.49 -2.80
CA ALA A 168 5.20 -5.73 -4.19
C ALA A 168 6.18 -5.06 -5.17
N GLN A 169 6.29 -5.64 -6.36
CA GLN A 169 7.19 -5.20 -7.42
C GLN A 169 6.58 -5.48 -8.80
N PHE A 170 6.55 -4.48 -9.68
CA PHE A 170 6.36 -4.72 -11.11
C PHE A 170 7.62 -5.30 -11.73
N TYR A 171 7.47 -6.37 -12.47
CA TYR A 171 8.59 -7.00 -13.16
C TYR A 171 8.87 -6.29 -14.50
N THR A 172 10.09 -5.81 -14.67
CA THR A 172 10.53 -5.10 -15.88
C THR A 172 11.74 -5.75 -16.56
N GLY A 173 12.27 -6.83 -15.93
CA GLY A 173 13.44 -7.54 -16.40
C GLY A 173 13.23 -8.35 -17.68
N SER A 174 14.29 -8.95 -18.15
CA SER A 174 14.31 -9.80 -19.34
C SER A 174 14.51 -11.30 -19.05
N ALA A 175 14.88 -11.67 -17.81
CA ALA A 175 15.11 -13.07 -17.44
C ALA A 175 13.80 -13.90 -17.55
N PHE A 176 12.64 -13.29 -17.29
CA PHE A 176 11.33 -13.92 -17.43
C PHE A 176 10.43 -13.11 -18.37
N PRO A 177 10.58 -13.21 -19.71
CA PRO A 177 9.91 -12.33 -20.66
C PRO A 177 8.38 -12.37 -20.56
N ALA A 178 7.79 -13.52 -20.24
CA ALA A 178 6.35 -13.71 -20.08
C ALA A 178 5.78 -13.01 -18.82
N TRP A 179 6.64 -12.60 -17.89
CA TRP A 179 6.25 -11.91 -16.65
C TRP A 179 6.37 -10.39 -16.73
N ARG A 180 6.83 -9.88 -17.87
CA ARG A 180 7.05 -8.44 -18.04
C ARG A 180 5.75 -7.66 -17.81
N ASN A 181 5.84 -6.60 -17.04
CA ASN A 181 4.75 -5.73 -16.58
C ASN A 181 3.71 -6.41 -15.65
N ASN A 182 3.95 -7.64 -15.20
CA ASN A 182 3.13 -8.23 -14.15
C ASN A 182 3.53 -7.68 -12.77
N LEU A 183 2.57 -7.62 -11.86
CA LEU A 183 2.78 -7.26 -10.47
C LEU A 183 2.98 -8.52 -9.62
N PHE A 184 4.06 -8.55 -8.86
CA PHE A 184 4.32 -9.60 -7.88
C PHE A 184 4.04 -9.05 -6.49
N VAL A 185 3.28 -9.81 -5.68
CA VAL A 185 2.87 -9.42 -4.32
C VAL A 185 3.20 -10.56 -3.37
N GLY A 186 3.95 -10.27 -2.32
CA GLY A 186 4.18 -11.23 -1.24
C GLY A 186 2.93 -11.43 -0.41
N ALA A 187 2.65 -12.67 0.00
CA ALA A 187 1.53 -13.04 0.85
C ALA A 187 2.03 -13.67 2.15
N LEU A 188 1.65 -13.06 3.29
CA LEU A 188 2.06 -13.53 4.61
C LEU A 188 1.17 -14.66 5.13
N LYS A 189 -0.16 -14.49 5.02
CA LYS A 189 -1.13 -15.50 5.50
C LYS A 189 -1.15 -16.71 4.59
N GLU A 190 -1.16 -16.49 3.29
CA GLU A 190 -1.25 -17.54 2.29
C GLU A 190 0.12 -18.15 1.92
N MET A 191 1.23 -17.67 2.54
CA MET A 191 2.59 -18.23 2.45
C MET A 191 3.04 -18.51 1.01
N ARG A 192 2.88 -17.52 0.14
CA ARG A 192 3.18 -17.63 -1.30
C ARG A 192 3.58 -16.29 -1.90
N LEU A 193 4.06 -16.33 -3.13
CA LEU A 193 4.18 -15.16 -3.99
C LEU A 193 2.99 -15.16 -4.97
N VAL A 194 2.26 -14.07 -5.03
CA VAL A 194 1.15 -13.88 -5.97
C VAL A 194 1.67 -13.10 -7.17
N ARG A 195 1.42 -13.58 -8.39
CA ARG A 195 1.65 -12.86 -9.65
C ARG A 195 0.31 -12.43 -10.24
N LEU A 196 0.16 -11.13 -10.48
CA LEU A 196 -1.01 -10.55 -11.11
C LEU A 196 -0.69 -10.11 -12.54
N VAL A 197 -1.50 -10.54 -13.49
CA VAL A 197 -1.52 -10.01 -14.85
C VAL A 197 -2.49 -8.83 -14.87
N ILE A 198 -2.00 -7.65 -15.25
CA ILE A 198 -2.80 -6.42 -15.26
C ILE A 198 -2.87 -5.88 -16.69
N GLU A 199 -4.08 -5.78 -17.22
CA GLU A 199 -4.37 -5.24 -18.54
C GLU A 199 -5.48 -4.19 -18.45
N ASN A 200 -5.28 -3.03 -19.07
CA ASN A 200 -6.26 -1.95 -19.06
C ASN A 200 -6.78 -1.58 -17.66
N ASN A 201 -5.88 -1.53 -16.67
CA ASN A 201 -6.17 -1.28 -15.26
C ASN A 201 -7.08 -2.33 -14.59
N ARG A 202 -7.09 -3.55 -15.09
CA ARG A 202 -7.84 -4.68 -14.52
C ARG A 202 -6.92 -5.86 -14.32
N VAL A 203 -7.11 -6.61 -13.26
CA VAL A 203 -6.47 -7.90 -13.07
C VAL A 203 -7.19 -8.91 -13.95
N THR A 204 -6.47 -9.48 -14.92
CA THR A 204 -6.97 -10.47 -15.87
C THR A 204 -6.49 -11.89 -15.56
N GLY A 205 -5.54 -12.02 -14.64
CA GLY A 205 -5.05 -13.33 -14.20
C GLY A 205 -4.33 -13.22 -12.87
N GLU A 206 -4.47 -14.25 -12.04
CA GLU A 206 -3.74 -14.46 -10.80
C GLU A 206 -3.05 -15.82 -10.83
N GLU A 207 -1.79 -15.87 -10.44
CA GLU A 207 -1.01 -17.10 -10.30
C GLU A 207 -0.32 -17.14 -8.94
N HIS A 208 -0.31 -18.31 -8.32
CA HIS A 208 0.33 -18.55 -7.04
C HIS A 208 1.64 -19.29 -7.24
N LEU A 209 2.73 -18.67 -6.81
CA LEU A 209 4.09 -19.19 -6.91
C LEU A 209 4.64 -19.52 -5.54
N LEU A 210 5.61 -20.45 -5.47
CA LEU A 210 6.30 -20.88 -4.23
C LEU A 210 5.37 -21.45 -3.16
N VAL A 211 4.23 -21.99 -3.55
CA VAL A 211 3.24 -22.61 -2.63
C VAL A 211 3.85 -23.80 -1.89
N ASP A 212 4.73 -24.56 -2.57
CA ASP A 212 5.44 -25.70 -2.04
C ASP A 212 6.43 -25.35 -0.91
N ARG A 213 6.86 -24.07 -0.83
CA ARG A 213 7.77 -23.59 0.22
C ARG A 213 7.05 -23.44 1.58
N GLY A 214 5.76 -23.14 1.60
CA GLY A 214 5.00 -22.92 2.81
C GLY A 214 5.55 -21.82 3.72
N GLN A 215 6.16 -20.79 3.12
CA GLN A 215 6.83 -19.69 3.84
C GLN A 215 6.12 -18.36 3.62
N ARG A 216 6.03 -17.57 4.68
CA ARG A 216 5.51 -16.21 4.63
C ARG A 216 6.44 -15.33 3.81
N VAL A 217 5.96 -14.76 2.70
CA VAL A 217 6.75 -13.85 1.86
C VAL A 217 6.60 -12.43 2.39
N ARG A 218 7.72 -11.80 2.82
CA ARG A 218 7.74 -10.44 3.41
C ARG A 218 7.95 -9.35 2.37
N ASP A 219 8.81 -9.55 1.39
CA ASP A 219 9.06 -8.58 0.34
C ASP A 219 9.53 -9.27 -0.94
N VAL A 220 9.35 -8.61 -2.06
CA VAL A 220 9.84 -9.01 -3.37
C VAL A 220 10.48 -7.82 -4.07
N ARG A 221 11.67 -8.04 -4.67
CA ARG A 221 12.39 -7.02 -5.42
C ARG A 221 13.00 -7.62 -6.68
N GLN A 222 13.01 -6.85 -7.75
CA GLN A 222 13.79 -7.18 -8.94
C GLN A 222 15.24 -6.74 -8.75
N GLY A 223 16.17 -7.67 -8.96
CA GLY A 223 17.59 -7.39 -8.96
C GLY A 223 18.09 -6.82 -10.29
N PRO A 224 19.32 -6.30 -10.31
CA PRO A 224 19.94 -5.74 -11.54
C PRO A 224 20.19 -6.80 -12.61
N ASP A 225 20.25 -8.07 -12.24
CA ASP A 225 20.37 -9.24 -13.11
C ASP A 225 19.04 -9.68 -13.74
N GLY A 226 17.93 -9.02 -13.37
CA GLY A 226 16.58 -9.35 -13.81
C GLY A 226 15.94 -10.52 -13.06
N ALA A 227 16.57 -11.07 -12.03
CA ALA A 227 15.96 -12.05 -11.14
C ALA A 227 15.01 -11.35 -10.14
N LEU A 228 14.05 -12.12 -9.60
CA LEU A 228 13.25 -11.70 -8.47
C LEU A 228 13.86 -12.22 -7.17
N TYR A 229 14.16 -11.31 -6.26
CA TYR A 229 14.67 -11.59 -4.93
C TYR A 229 13.51 -11.50 -3.93
N ILE A 230 13.38 -12.52 -3.11
CA ILE A 230 12.26 -12.67 -2.18
C ILE A 230 12.82 -12.91 -0.79
N VAL A 231 12.33 -12.15 0.20
CA VAL A 231 12.66 -12.39 1.60
C VAL A 231 11.47 -12.99 2.33
N THR A 232 11.72 -13.99 3.15
CA THR A 232 10.69 -14.64 3.97
C THR A 232 10.57 -13.97 5.35
N ASP A 233 9.43 -14.20 6.01
CA ASP A 233 9.09 -13.61 7.31
C ASP A 233 9.00 -14.72 8.37
N GLN A 234 10.14 -15.33 8.68
CA GLN A 234 10.27 -16.42 9.64
C GLN A 234 11.48 -16.20 10.54
N GLU A 235 11.56 -16.91 11.67
CA GLU A 235 12.66 -16.81 12.62
C GLU A 235 14.02 -17.13 11.95
N ASN A 236 14.04 -18.13 11.07
CA ASN A 236 15.17 -18.44 10.18
C ASN A 236 14.83 -17.99 8.75
N GLY A 237 14.69 -16.66 8.57
CA GLY A 237 14.31 -16.10 7.28
C GLY A 237 15.35 -16.39 6.19
N GLU A 238 14.86 -16.52 4.95
CA GLU A 238 15.63 -16.82 3.74
C GLU A 238 15.55 -15.69 2.73
N LEU A 239 16.58 -15.59 1.90
CA LEU A 239 16.62 -14.80 0.68
C LEU A 239 16.75 -15.72 -0.52
#